data_3b2918c70181f4e4053bcffefd2c4fa4
#
_entry.id   3b2918c70181f4e4053bcffefd2c4fa4
#
_cell.length_a   1.000
_cell.length_b   1.000
_cell.length_c   1.000
_cell.angle_alpha   90.00
_cell.angle_beta   90.00
_cell.angle_gamma   90.00
#
_symmetry.space_group_name_H-M   'P 1'
#
loop_
_entity.id
_entity.type
_entity.pdbx_description
1 polymer ?
#
loop_
_entity_poly.entity_id
_entity_poly.type
_entity_poly.pdbx_seq_one_letter_code
_entity_poly.pdbx_strand_id
1 'polypeptide(L)'
;MKKLILTESQIQTLLLEERLAWLLQESLNESKNFDEMKRKIKKALAMGVSVAVIIAAISKMNLPFEEKRSLEDLAKTERLDTTGFSKKVKDVEAYMKFALSNQGYSMNSTRLRPETLVRASIETGFDLPFLMAVAHQESCFGATPRAQRTNSVFSVGSFDNGKDYNTYSDPNDSVADYIDLLKRRYLVNGKGLFDLLVPGQFVNDEGKRYASDKGYEGKIQYLRNLILKKFPELA
;
A
#
# COMPACT_ATOMS: atom_id res chain seq x y z
N MET A 1 27.35 12.44 8.19
CA MET A 1 26.66 12.23 6.90
C MET A 1 27.00 10.84 6.39
N LYS A 2 26.02 9.92 6.32
CA LYS A 2 26.23 8.60 5.67
C LYS A 2 26.20 8.83 4.15
N LYS A 3 27.30 8.49 3.45
CA LYS A 3 27.32 8.47 1.98
C LYS A 3 26.40 7.34 1.51
N LEU A 4 25.41 7.68 0.69
CA LEU A 4 24.60 6.69 -0.02
C LEU A 4 25.48 6.10 -1.12
N ILE A 5 25.83 4.82 -1.00
CA ILE A 5 26.59 4.10 -2.03
C ILE A 5 25.56 3.32 -2.83
N LEU A 6 25.30 3.75 -4.06
CA LEU A 6 24.42 3.05 -4.99
C LEU A 6 25.22 1.97 -5.74
N THR A 7 24.58 0.84 -6.00
CA THR A 7 25.14 -0.20 -6.89
C THR A 7 25.10 0.27 -8.35
N GLU A 8 25.90 -0.31 -9.20
CA GLU A 8 25.92 0.01 -10.62
C GLU A 8 24.54 -0.21 -11.28
N SER A 9 23.84 -1.29 -10.92
CA SER A 9 22.46 -1.56 -11.36
C SER A 9 21.48 -0.47 -10.93
N GLN A 10 21.59 0.04 -9.70
CA GLN A 10 20.73 1.13 -9.21
C GLN A 10 21.01 2.44 -9.94
N ILE A 11 22.29 2.72 -10.26
CA ILE A 11 22.68 3.90 -11.05
C ILE A 11 22.09 3.80 -12.46
N GLN A 12 22.20 2.65 -13.13
CA GLN A 12 21.65 2.43 -14.46
C GLN A 12 20.12 2.60 -14.48
N THR A 13 19.43 2.07 -13.48
CA THR A 13 17.97 2.24 -13.34
C THR A 13 17.57 3.70 -13.19
N LEU A 14 18.25 4.45 -12.32
CA LEU A 14 18.00 5.88 -12.10
C LEU A 14 18.24 6.71 -13.38
N LEU A 15 19.33 6.44 -14.11
CA LEU A 15 19.63 7.11 -15.38
C LEU A 15 18.57 6.82 -16.45
N LEU A 16 18.06 5.59 -16.49
CA LEU A 16 16.98 5.22 -17.42
C LEU A 16 15.66 5.93 -17.07
N GLU A 17 15.31 5.99 -15.78
CA GLU A 17 14.11 6.69 -15.31
C GLU A 17 14.19 8.20 -15.58
N GLU A 18 15.34 8.81 -15.36
CA GLU A 18 15.57 10.24 -15.64
C GLU A 18 15.45 10.56 -17.13
N ARG A 19 16.00 9.71 -17.99
CA ARG A 19 15.88 9.82 -19.45
C ARG A 19 14.44 9.64 -19.92
N LEU A 20 13.71 8.70 -19.36
CA LEU A 20 12.29 8.48 -19.68
C LEU A 20 11.43 9.67 -19.22
N ALA A 21 11.69 10.21 -18.03
CA ALA A 21 11.01 11.41 -17.55
C ALA A 21 11.25 12.63 -18.47
N TRP A 22 12.47 12.81 -18.95
CA TRP A 22 12.81 13.89 -19.88
C TRP A 22 12.10 13.73 -21.23
N LEU A 23 12.14 12.53 -21.84
CA LEU A 23 11.45 12.25 -23.10
C LEU A 23 9.93 12.43 -22.99
N LEU A 24 9.36 12.02 -21.88
CA LEU A 24 7.93 12.20 -21.65
C LEU A 24 7.59 13.69 -21.46
N GLN A 25 8.39 14.44 -20.70
CA GLN A 25 8.23 15.87 -20.52
C GLN A 25 8.26 16.62 -21.87
N GLU A 26 9.24 16.31 -22.72
CA GLU A 26 9.34 16.89 -24.05
C GLU A 26 8.09 16.59 -24.88
N SER A 27 7.65 15.33 -24.91
CA SER A 27 6.42 14.93 -25.59
C SER A 27 5.16 15.62 -25.03
N LEU A 28 5.08 15.84 -23.72
CA LEU A 28 3.96 16.55 -23.10
C LEU A 28 3.98 18.05 -23.42
N ASN A 29 5.16 18.68 -23.44
CA ASN A 29 5.30 20.08 -23.81
C ASN A 29 4.90 20.36 -25.26
N GLU A 30 5.03 19.39 -26.15
CA GLU A 30 4.55 19.49 -27.55
C GLU A 30 3.03 19.33 -27.67
N SER A 31 2.33 19.00 -26.59
CA SER A 31 0.87 18.80 -26.64
C SER A 31 0.15 20.13 -26.83
N LYS A 32 -0.82 20.14 -27.75
CA LYS A 32 -1.56 21.34 -28.12
C LYS A 32 -2.61 21.75 -27.08
N ASN A 33 -3.04 20.81 -26.25
CA ASN A 33 -4.06 21.05 -25.23
C ASN A 33 -3.98 20.00 -24.12
N PHE A 34 -4.75 20.24 -23.04
CA PHE A 34 -4.76 19.43 -21.83
C PHE A 34 -5.27 17.99 -22.07
N ASP A 35 -6.22 17.79 -22.98
CA ASP A 35 -6.74 16.45 -23.30
C ASP A 35 -5.73 15.60 -24.08
N GLU A 36 -4.92 16.22 -24.90
CA GLU A 36 -3.79 15.53 -25.54
C GLU A 36 -2.74 15.09 -24.53
N MET A 37 -2.42 15.91 -23.52
CA MET A 37 -1.54 15.54 -22.43
C MET A 37 -2.08 14.33 -21.66
N LYS A 38 -3.37 14.35 -21.30
CA LYS A 38 -4.03 13.20 -20.66
C LYS A 38 -3.90 11.93 -21.48
N ARG A 39 -4.14 12.00 -22.78
CA ARG A 39 -4.02 10.85 -23.69
C ARG A 39 -2.59 10.30 -23.74
N LYS A 40 -1.57 11.19 -23.78
CA LYS A 40 -0.17 10.78 -23.78
C LYS A 40 0.25 10.12 -22.46
N ILE A 41 -0.24 10.63 -21.33
CA ILE A 41 -0.02 9.99 -19.99
C ILE A 41 -0.62 8.60 -19.96
N LYS A 42 -1.89 8.43 -20.37
CA LYS A 42 -2.53 7.11 -20.47
C LYS A 42 -1.74 6.14 -21.35
N LYS A 43 -1.25 6.60 -22.50
CA LYS A 43 -0.42 5.80 -23.39
C LYS A 43 0.92 5.41 -22.75
N ALA A 44 1.57 6.33 -22.04
CA ALA A 44 2.82 6.05 -21.33
C ALA A 44 2.62 4.99 -20.24
N LEU A 45 1.54 5.07 -19.48
CA LEU A 45 1.17 4.05 -18.48
C LEU A 45 0.91 2.68 -19.12
N ALA A 46 0.17 2.64 -20.23
CA ALA A 46 -0.10 1.41 -20.98
C ALA A 46 1.20 0.77 -21.54
N MET A 47 2.23 1.57 -21.80
CA MET A 47 3.57 1.10 -22.19
C MET A 47 4.47 0.72 -21.01
N GLY A 48 3.95 0.77 -19.77
CA GLY A 48 4.68 0.36 -18.57
C GLY A 48 5.57 1.44 -17.95
N VAL A 49 5.44 2.72 -18.35
CA VAL A 49 6.15 3.82 -17.70
C VAL A 49 5.63 3.98 -16.27
N SER A 50 6.53 4.05 -15.29
CA SER A 50 6.13 4.16 -13.89
C SER A 50 5.47 5.52 -13.58
N VAL A 51 4.54 5.54 -12.61
CA VAL A 51 3.88 6.78 -12.16
C VAL A 51 4.91 7.78 -11.64
N ALA A 52 5.96 7.31 -10.97
CA ALA A 52 7.03 8.19 -10.46
C ALA A 52 7.72 8.96 -11.59
N VAL A 53 8.02 8.28 -12.71
CA VAL A 53 8.59 8.89 -13.92
C VAL A 53 7.62 9.91 -14.52
N ILE A 54 6.32 9.59 -14.58
CA ILE A 54 5.29 10.49 -15.12
C ILE A 54 5.15 11.73 -14.23
N ILE A 55 5.09 11.57 -12.91
CA ILE A 55 5.02 12.69 -11.96
C ILE A 55 6.29 13.57 -12.08
N ALA A 56 7.47 12.97 -12.19
CA ALA A 56 8.70 13.70 -12.39
C ALA A 56 8.69 14.52 -13.69
N ALA A 57 8.11 13.99 -14.76
CA ALA A 57 7.93 14.73 -16.02
C ALA A 57 6.95 15.92 -15.85
N ILE A 58 5.78 15.68 -15.24
CA ILE A 58 4.75 16.70 -15.01
C ILE A 58 5.28 17.84 -14.11
N SER A 59 6.02 17.50 -13.06
CA SER A 59 6.55 18.49 -12.11
C SER A 59 7.49 19.53 -12.77
N LYS A 60 8.21 19.13 -13.83
CA LYS A 60 9.12 19.97 -14.61
C LYS A 60 8.42 20.82 -15.68
N MET A 61 7.13 20.58 -15.94
CA MET A 61 6.37 21.36 -16.92
C MET A 61 6.03 22.76 -16.39
N ASN A 62 5.93 23.73 -17.29
CA ASN A 62 5.47 25.08 -16.95
C ASN A 62 3.94 25.16 -17.07
N LEU A 63 3.23 24.52 -16.13
CA LEU A 63 1.77 24.50 -16.05
C LEU A 63 1.29 25.11 -14.73
N PRO A 64 0.06 25.64 -14.68
CA PRO A 64 -0.61 26.02 -13.44
C PRO A 64 -0.67 24.84 -12.45
N PHE A 65 -0.61 25.15 -11.15
CA PHE A 65 -0.60 24.15 -10.08
C PHE A 65 -1.78 23.16 -10.17
N GLU A 66 -2.98 23.66 -10.42
CA GLU A 66 -4.20 22.84 -10.53
C GLU A 66 -4.16 21.87 -11.72
N GLU A 67 -3.57 22.30 -12.84
CA GLU A 67 -3.40 21.44 -14.01
C GLU A 67 -2.37 20.34 -13.74
N LYS A 68 -1.23 20.67 -13.11
CA LYS A 68 -0.24 19.68 -12.69
C LYS A 68 -0.88 18.63 -11.79
N ARG A 69 -1.59 19.06 -10.75
CA ARG A 69 -2.28 18.19 -9.80
C ARG A 69 -3.28 17.27 -10.52
N SER A 70 -4.07 17.80 -11.43
CA SER A 70 -5.03 17.01 -12.21
C SER A 70 -4.36 15.93 -13.07
N LEU A 71 -3.20 16.21 -13.68
CA LEU A 71 -2.44 15.23 -14.47
C LEU A 71 -1.77 14.17 -13.57
N GLU A 72 -1.27 14.55 -12.40
CA GLU A 72 -0.71 13.61 -11.41
C GLU A 72 -1.78 12.67 -10.87
N ASP A 73 -2.96 13.20 -10.55
CA ASP A 73 -4.10 12.39 -10.07
C ASP A 73 -4.59 11.45 -11.16
N LEU A 74 -4.62 11.91 -12.42
CA LEU A 74 -4.91 11.05 -13.57
C LEU A 74 -3.89 9.92 -13.68
N ALA A 75 -2.59 10.21 -13.60
CA ALA A 75 -1.54 9.19 -13.71
C ALA A 75 -1.67 8.12 -12.61
N LYS A 76 -1.99 8.52 -11.39
CA LYS A 76 -2.24 7.60 -10.27
C LYS A 76 -3.48 6.75 -10.50
N THR A 77 -4.58 7.36 -10.93
CA THR A 77 -5.87 6.68 -11.17
C THR A 77 -5.77 5.68 -12.32
N GLU A 78 -5.20 6.08 -13.46
CA GLU A 78 -5.03 5.19 -14.62
C GLU A 78 -4.12 3.99 -14.32
N ARG A 79 -3.06 4.17 -13.51
CA ARG A 79 -2.26 3.03 -13.05
C ARG A 79 -3.09 2.03 -12.25
N LEU A 80 -3.97 2.53 -11.36
CA LEU A 80 -4.87 1.67 -10.60
C LEU A 80 -5.73 0.81 -11.53
N ASP A 81 -6.26 1.41 -12.60
CA ASP A 81 -7.08 0.68 -13.59
C ASP A 81 -6.25 -0.34 -14.39
N THR A 82 -5.04 0.03 -14.83
CA THR A 82 -4.16 -0.89 -15.60
C THR A 82 -3.63 -2.07 -14.77
N THR A 83 -3.63 -1.94 -13.43
CA THR A 83 -3.23 -3.06 -12.53
C THR A 83 -4.39 -3.96 -12.12
N GLY A 84 -5.58 -3.82 -12.72
CA GLY A 84 -6.77 -4.58 -12.36
C GLY A 84 -7.37 -4.14 -11.02
N PHE A 85 -7.26 -2.86 -10.69
CA PHE A 85 -7.71 -2.28 -9.42
C PHE A 85 -9.14 -2.70 -9.07
N SER A 86 -10.09 -2.52 -9.98
CA SER A 86 -11.50 -2.85 -9.74
C SER A 86 -11.72 -4.34 -9.46
N LYS A 87 -10.93 -5.21 -10.09
CA LYS A 87 -10.98 -6.65 -9.82
C LYS A 87 -10.40 -6.95 -8.44
N LYS A 88 -9.22 -6.42 -8.11
CA LYS A 88 -8.61 -6.60 -6.79
C LYS A 88 -9.51 -6.09 -5.66
N VAL A 89 -10.20 -4.96 -5.86
CA VAL A 89 -11.18 -4.45 -4.88
C VAL A 89 -12.31 -5.44 -4.64
N LYS A 90 -12.89 -6.03 -5.69
CA LYS A 90 -13.96 -7.05 -5.56
C LYS A 90 -13.45 -8.30 -4.83
N ASP A 91 -12.24 -8.74 -5.12
CA ASP A 91 -11.63 -9.90 -4.49
C ASP A 91 -11.33 -9.65 -3.01
N VAL A 92 -10.82 -8.46 -2.66
CA VAL A 92 -10.65 -8.01 -1.26
C VAL A 92 -11.98 -7.96 -0.54
N GLU A 93 -13.01 -7.36 -1.14
CA GLU A 93 -14.37 -7.30 -0.57
C GLU A 93 -14.94 -8.70 -0.33
N ALA A 94 -14.78 -9.61 -1.29
CA ALA A 94 -15.24 -10.98 -1.17
C ALA A 94 -14.54 -11.73 -0.03
N TYR A 95 -13.21 -11.53 0.13
CA TYR A 95 -12.49 -12.10 1.25
C TYR A 95 -12.92 -11.47 2.59
N MET A 96 -13.10 -10.15 2.65
CA MET A 96 -13.59 -9.48 3.86
C MET A 96 -14.96 -10.03 4.28
N LYS A 97 -15.90 -10.19 3.35
CA LYS A 97 -17.21 -10.80 3.61
C LYS A 97 -17.08 -12.21 4.19
N PHE A 98 -16.20 -13.03 3.61
CA PHE A 98 -15.91 -14.38 4.10
C PHE A 98 -15.34 -14.36 5.53
N ALA A 99 -14.32 -13.54 5.78
CA ALA A 99 -13.67 -13.46 7.09
C ALA A 99 -14.62 -12.94 8.18
N LEU A 100 -15.37 -11.88 7.87
CA LEU A 100 -16.35 -11.29 8.78
C LEU A 100 -17.45 -12.28 9.16
N SER A 101 -18.05 -12.97 8.17
CA SER A 101 -19.13 -13.94 8.46
C SER A 101 -18.66 -15.13 9.29
N ASN A 102 -17.42 -15.58 9.13
CA ASN A 102 -16.86 -16.63 9.97
C ASN A 102 -16.70 -16.24 11.44
N GLN A 103 -16.67 -14.94 11.73
CA GLN A 103 -16.56 -14.38 13.07
C GLN A 103 -17.89 -13.79 13.59
N GLY A 104 -18.99 -14.02 12.88
CA GLY A 104 -20.31 -13.49 13.25
C GLY A 104 -20.51 -12.00 12.97
N TYR A 105 -19.63 -11.38 12.16
CA TYR A 105 -19.76 -10.00 11.70
C TYR A 105 -20.32 -9.92 10.27
N SER A 106 -20.66 -8.71 9.84
CA SER A 106 -21.03 -8.39 8.46
C SER A 106 -20.21 -7.22 7.90
N MET A 107 -20.34 -6.91 6.63
CA MET A 107 -19.69 -5.74 6.04
C MET A 107 -20.12 -4.42 6.72
N ASN A 108 -21.32 -4.37 7.29
CA ASN A 108 -21.78 -3.20 8.05
C ASN A 108 -21.08 -3.06 9.42
N SER A 109 -20.38 -4.10 9.87
CA SER A 109 -19.59 -4.05 11.11
C SER A 109 -18.23 -3.38 10.94
N THR A 110 -17.83 -3.08 9.71
CA THR A 110 -16.58 -2.36 9.42
C THR A 110 -16.83 -1.13 8.57
N ARG A 111 -15.97 -0.10 8.75
CA ARG A 111 -15.88 1.08 7.90
C ARG A 111 -14.60 1.09 7.06
N LEU A 112 -13.75 0.06 7.19
CA LEU A 112 -12.59 -0.10 6.32
C LEU A 112 -13.06 -0.42 4.90
N ARG A 113 -12.60 0.38 3.95
CA ARG A 113 -12.93 0.22 2.53
C ARG A 113 -11.93 -0.71 1.85
N PRO A 114 -12.39 -1.72 1.08
CA PRO A 114 -11.50 -2.58 0.29
C PRO A 114 -10.53 -1.80 -0.60
N GLU A 115 -10.99 -0.72 -1.20
CA GLU A 115 -10.21 0.17 -2.06
C GLU A 115 -8.99 0.74 -1.35
N THR A 116 -9.09 1.01 -0.05
CA THR A 116 -7.98 1.57 0.74
C THR A 116 -6.82 0.59 0.83
N LEU A 117 -7.10 -0.71 1.05
CA LEU A 117 -6.06 -1.74 1.10
C LEU A 117 -5.40 -1.93 -0.26
N VAL A 118 -6.21 -2.01 -1.33
CA VAL A 118 -5.71 -2.18 -2.70
C VAL A 118 -4.85 -0.98 -3.11
N ARG A 119 -5.34 0.24 -2.86
CA ARG A 119 -4.61 1.47 -3.15
C ARG A 119 -3.28 1.53 -2.39
N ALA A 120 -3.31 1.27 -1.09
CA ALA A 120 -2.12 1.28 -0.25
C ALA A 120 -1.07 0.26 -0.74
N SER A 121 -1.50 -0.96 -1.12
CA SER A 121 -0.61 -1.96 -1.70
C SER A 121 0.04 -1.47 -3.01
N ILE A 122 -0.74 -0.93 -3.95
CA ILE A 122 -0.24 -0.46 -5.24
C ILE A 122 0.71 0.74 -5.08
N GLU A 123 0.36 1.71 -4.22
CA GLU A 123 1.15 2.94 -4.03
C GLU A 123 2.46 2.68 -3.29
N THR A 124 2.48 1.71 -2.39
CA THR A 124 3.63 1.48 -1.51
C THR A 124 4.45 0.24 -1.87
N GLY A 125 3.93 -0.63 -2.75
CA GLY A 125 4.54 -1.91 -3.10
C GLY A 125 4.41 -2.98 -2.01
N PHE A 126 3.59 -2.76 -0.97
CA PHE A 126 3.33 -3.78 0.05
C PHE A 126 2.47 -4.92 -0.50
N ASP A 127 2.82 -6.14 -0.10
CA ASP A 127 2.04 -7.34 -0.43
C ASP A 127 0.61 -7.21 0.10
N LEU A 128 -0.37 -7.19 -0.79
CA LEU A 128 -1.78 -7.01 -0.43
C LEU A 128 -2.31 -8.14 0.46
N PRO A 129 -2.06 -9.42 0.16
CA PRO A 129 -2.44 -10.52 1.05
C PRO A 129 -1.84 -10.42 2.46
N PHE A 130 -0.63 -9.88 2.61
CA PHE A 130 -0.05 -9.62 3.93
C PHE A 130 -0.83 -8.55 4.69
N LEU A 131 -1.11 -7.40 4.07
CA LEU A 131 -1.92 -6.35 4.69
C LEU A 131 -3.30 -6.87 5.11
N MET A 132 -3.94 -7.65 4.24
CA MET A 132 -5.24 -8.28 4.55
C MET A 132 -5.15 -9.27 5.69
N ALA A 133 -4.08 -10.09 5.75
CA ALA A 133 -3.89 -11.08 6.80
C ALA A 133 -3.72 -10.41 8.18
N VAL A 134 -2.95 -9.32 8.25
CA VAL A 134 -2.78 -8.57 9.49
C VAL A 134 -4.08 -7.87 9.89
N ALA A 135 -4.78 -7.19 8.98
CA ALA A 135 -6.08 -6.57 9.26
C ALA A 135 -7.12 -7.58 9.76
N HIS A 136 -7.12 -8.80 9.19
CA HIS A 136 -7.98 -9.90 9.65
C HIS A 136 -7.60 -10.34 11.07
N GLN A 137 -6.31 -10.61 11.32
CA GLN A 137 -5.83 -11.12 12.61
C GLN A 137 -6.03 -10.13 13.75
N GLU A 138 -5.76 -8.85 13.51
CA GLU A 138 -5.79 -7.82 14.55
C GLU A 138 -7.21 -7.42 14.97
N SER A 139 -8.09 -7.27 14.00
CA SER A 139 -9.39 -6.65 14.26
C SER A 139 -10.54 -7.18 13.42
N CYS A 140 -10.34 -8.25 12.67
CA CYS A 140 -11.30 -8.69 11.65
C CYS A 140 -11.73 -7.50 10.77
N PHE A 141 -10.73 -6.84 10.16
CA PHE A 141 -10.93 -5.66 9.31
C PHE A 141 -11.61 -4.47 10.01
N GLY A 142 -11.35 -4.28 11.30
CA GLY A 142 -11.96 -3.19 12.07
C GLY A 142 -13.34 -3.48 12.64
N ALA A 143 -13.84 -4.73 12.54
CA ALA A 143 -15.17 -5.10 13.00
C ALA A 143 -15.25 -5.40 14.51
N THR A 144 -14.12 -5.67 15.18
CA THR A 144 -14.15 -5.95 16.62
C THR A 144 -14.57 -4.71 17.41
N PRO A 145 -15.24 -4.86 18.59
CA PRO A 145 -15.72 -3.72 19.39
C PRO A 145 -14.64 -2.71 19.73
N ARG A 146 -13.41 -3.17 19.92
CA ARG A 146 -12.25 -2.34 20.18
C ARG A 146 -11.89 -1.49 18.98
N ALA A 147 -11.74 -2.11 17.82
CA ALA A 147 -11.40 -1.43 16.57
C ALA A 147 -12.49 -0.43 16.14
N GLN A 148 -13.77 -0.74 16.41
CA GLN A 148 -14.86 0.18 16.14
C GLN A 148 -14.78 1.46 16.99
N ARG A 149 -14.31 1.37 18.24
CA ARG A 149 -14.15 2.55 19.12
C ARG A 149 -12.94 3.39 18.77
N THR A 150 -11.85 2.76 18.35
CA THR A 150 -10.57 3.44 18.08
C THR A 150 -10.32 3.73 16.61
N ASN A 151 -11.08 3.12 15.69
CA ASN A 151 -10.81 3.07 14.25
C ASN A 151 -9.42 2.50 13.91
N SER A 152 -8.79 1.73 14.81
CA SER A 152 -7.48 1.13 14.62
C SER A 152 -7.62 -0.28 14.07
N VAL A 153 -7.47 -0.43 12.75
CA VAL A 153 -7.61 -1.73 12.06
C VAL A 153 -6.44 -2.66 12.37
N PHE A 154 -5.24 -2.10 12.48
CA PHE A 154 -3.98 -2.85 12.67
C PHE A 154 -3.47 -2.83 14.11
N SER A 155 -4.27 -2.36 15.07
CA SER A 155 -3.89 -2.26 16.48
C SER A 155 -2.59 -1.48 16.73
N VAL A 156 -2.26 -0.49 15.89
CA VAL A 156 -1.06 0.34 16.04
C VAL A 156 -1.09 1.10 17.37
N GLY A 157 0.02 1.09 18.11
CA GLY A 157 0.12 1.70 19.44
C GLY A 157 -0.62 0.95 20.53
N SER A 158 -1.06 -0.28 20.28
CA SER A 158 -1.72 -1.14 21.25
C SER A 158 -0.70 -1.90 22.08
N PHE A 159 -0.80 -1.77 23.41
CA PHE A 159 0.00 -2.54 24.35
C PHE A 159 -0.91 -3.50 25.14
N ASP A 160 -0.33 -4.58 25.66
CA ASP A 160 -1.05 -5.62 26.41
C ASP A 160 -1.77 -5.07 27.66
N ASN A 161 -1.29 -3.96 28.21
CA ASN A 161 -1.93 -3.27 29.35
C ASN A 161 -3.17 -2.43 28.98
N GLY A 162 -3.50 -2.34 27.71
CA GLY A 162 -4.71 -1.69 27.19
C GLY A 162 -4.79 -0.17 27.34
N LYS A 163 -3.68 0.51 27.71
CA LYS A 163 -3.71 1.94 28.01
C LYS A 163 -3.43 2.85 26.82
N ASP A 164 -2.66 2.39 25.84
CA ASP A 164 -2.23 3.22 24.72
C ASP A 164 -2.70 2.64 23.37
N TYR A 165 -3.57 3.40 22.71
CA TYR A 165 -4.07 3.11 21.37
C TYR A 165 -3.97 4.33 20.50
N ASN A 166 -3.48 4.14 19.28
CA ASN A 166 -3.74 5.13 18.27
C ASN A 166 -5.22 5.09 17.89
N THR A 167 -5.85 6.26 17.99
CA THR A 167 -7.25 6.46 17.62
C THR A 167 -7.28 7.29 16.35
N TYR A 168 -8.10 6.88 15.38
CA TYR A 168 -8.20 7.55 14.10
C TYR A 168 -9.61 8.13 13.92
N SER A 169 -9.73 9.18 13.10
CA SER A 169 -11.04 9.73 12.69
C SER A 169 -11.76 8.79 11.72
N ASP A 170 -10.99 8.13 10.86
CA ASP A 170 -11.45 7.13 9.88
C ASP A 170 -10.56 5.87 9.98
N PRO A 171 -11.10 4.65 10.01
CA PRO A 171 -10.30 3.43 10.04
C PRO A 171 -9.39 3.29 8.80
N ASN A 172 -9.71 3.95 7.70
CA ASN A 172 -8.88 3.96 6.50
C ASN A 172 -7.53 4.68 6.72
N ASP A 173 -7.46 5.64 7.66
CA ASP A 173 -6.21 6.34 8.00
C ASP A 173 -5.22 5.42 8.73
N SER A 174 -5.73 4.41 9.46
CA SER A 174 -4.88 3.43 10.17
C SER A 174 -4.04 2.56 9.23
N VAL A 175 -4.43 2.42 7.95
CA VAL A 175 -3.68 1.66 6.94
C VAL A 175 -2.35 2.34 6.63
N ALA A 176 -2.36 3.65 6.40
CA ALA A 176 -1.17 4.43 6.10
C ALA A 176 -0.22 4.47 7.30
N ASP A 177 -0.75 4.68 8.52
CA ASP A 177 0.06 4.70 9.75
C ASP A 177 0.72 3.33 10.03
N TYR A 178 0.00 2.24 9.78
CA TYR A 178 0.57 0.89 9.90
C TYR A 178 1.72 0.64 8.93
N ILE A 179 1.56 1.02 7.64
CA ILE A 179 2.62 0.88 6.65
C ILE A 179 3.83 1.72 7.01
N ASP A 180 3.61 2.96 7.48
CA ASP A 180 4.67 3.84 7.92
C ASP A 180 5.39 3.28 9.17
N LEU A 181 4.66 2.74 10.14
CA LEU A 181 5.23 2.02 11.28
C LEU A 181 6.14 0.87 10.83
N LEU A 182 5.67 0.03 9.90
CA LEU A 182 6.48 -1.08 9.39
C LEU A 182 7.77 -0.57 8.73
N LYS A 183 7.67 0.44 7.86
CA LYS A 183 8.84 1.01 7.17
C LYS A 183 9.86 1.60 8.13
N ARG A 184 9.40 2.32 9.16
CA ARG A 184 10.30 3.01 10.10
C ARG A 184 10.91 2.11 11.16
N ARG A 185 10.22 1.06 11.58
CA ARG A 185 10.61 0.31 12.78
C ARG A 185 10.89 -1.18 12.52
N TYR A 186 10.28 -1.79 11.51
CA TYR A 186 10.35 -3.25 11.30
C TYR A 186 11.11 -3.65 10.03
N LEU A 187 11.01 -2.84 8.96
CA LEU A 187 11.69 -3.09 7.68
C LEU A 187 13.00 -2.29 7.58
N VAL A 188 13.78 -2.34 8.64
CA VAL A 188 15.07 -1.64 8.74
C VAL A 188 16.22 -2.64 8.62
N ASN A 189 17.44 -2.13 8.41
CA ASN A 189 18.65 -2.96 8.32
C ASN A 189 18.60 -4.05 7.23
N GLY A 190 17.92 -3.78 6.12
CA GLY A 190 17.81 -4.68 4.98
C GLY A 190 16.75 -5.78 5.12
N LYS A 191 15.95 -5.77 6.19
CA LYS A 191 14.80 -6.67 6.32
C LYS A 191 13.77 -6.43 5.23
N GLY A 192 13.34 -7.50 4.56
CA GLY A 192 12.18 -7.51 3.69
C GLY A 192 10.89 -7.85 4.44
N LEU A 193 9.75 -7.65 3.77
CA LEU A 193 8.44 -7.92 4.36
C LEU A 193 8.27 -9.39 4.77
N PHE A 194 8.79 -10.32 3.98
CA PHE A 194 8.67 -11.75 4.25
C PHE A 194 9.56 -12.24 5.36
N ASP A 195 10.63 -11.50 5.69
CA ASP A 195 11.46 -11.81 6.87
C ASP A 195 10.65 -11.65 8.16
N LEU A 196 9.65 -10.77 8.18
CA LEU A 196 8.74 -10.61 9.31
C LEU A 196 7.86 -11.85 9.57
N LEU A 197 7.68 -12.71 8.57
CA LEU A 197 6.86 -13.93 8.70
C LEU A 197 7.66 -15.14 9.23
N VAL A 198 8.97 -15.01 9.36
CA VAL A 198 9.80 -16.04 10.00
C VAL A 198 9.52 -16.02 11.50
N PRO A 199 9.29 -17.20 12.15
CA PRO A 199 8.97 -17.26 13.58
C PRO A 199 9.96 -16.47 14.45
N GLY A 200 9.46 -15.56 15.24
CA GLY A 200 10.26 -14.70 16.13
C GLY A 200 10.93 -13.49 15.46
N GLN A 201 10.73 -13.28 14.15
CA GLN A 201 11.37 -12.19 13.41
C GLN A 201 10.49 -10.95 13.24
N PHE A 202 9.21 -10.98 13.62
CA PHE A 202 8.37 -9.78 13.62
C PHE A 202 8.70 -8.90 14.83
N VAL A 203 9.94 -8.43 14.82
CA VAL A 203 10.52 -7.57 15.86
C VAL A 203 10.95 -6.25 15.24
N ASN A 204 10.79 -5.16 16.00
CA ASN A 204 11.22 -3.82 15.58
C ASN A 204 12.74 -3.63 15.71
N ASP A 205 13.21 -2.42 15.40
CA ASP A 205 14.62 -2.00 15.51
C ASP A 205 15.20 -2.08 16.95
N GLU A 206 14.34 -2.11 17.97
CA GLU A 206 14.71 -2.30 19.38
C GLU A 206 14.61 -3.76 19.83
N GLY A 207 14.29 -4.70 18.94
CA GLY A 207 14.11 -6.12 19.26
C GLY A 207 12.77 -6.45 19.92
N LYS A 208 11.83 -5.49 19.99
CA LYS A 208 10.50 -5.72 20.56
C LYS A 208 9.59 -6.38 19.52
N ARG A 209 8.89 -7.42 19.92
CA ARG A 209 7.91 -8.11 19.08
C ARG A 209 6.71 -7.21 18.76
N TYR A 210 6.15 -7.40 17.55
CA TYR A 210 4.91 -6.75 17.15
C TYR A 210 3.73 -7.23 18.01
N ALA A 211 3.63 -8.51 18.25
CA ALA A 211 2.62 -9.13 19.11
C ALA A 211 3.26 -9.98 20.21
N SER A 212 2.62 -10.08 21.37
CA SER A 212 3.02 -10.93 22.49
C SER A 212 2.84 -12.43 22.20
N ASP A 213 1.91 -12.77 21.31
CA ASP A 213 1.66 -14.14 20.87
C ASP A 213 2.86 -14.69 20.07
N LYS A 214 3.46 -15.79 20.59
CA LYS A 214 4.62 -16.45 19.96
C LYS A 214 4.29 -17.10 18.61
N GLY A 215 3.00 -17.41 18.35
CA GLY A 215 2.53 -17.98 17.09
C GLY A 215 2.06 -16.95 16.06
N TYR A 216 2.24 -15.66 16.33
CA TYR A 216 1.70 -14.58 15.52
C TYR A 216 2.10 -14.67 14.04
N GLU A 217 3.40 -14.81 13.76
CA GLU A 217 3.94 -14.90 12.40
C GLU A 217 3.32 -16.08 11.63
N GLY A 218 3.18 -17.23 12.27
CA GLY A 218 2.52 -18.40 11.68
C GLY A 218 1.06 -18.17 11.37
N LYS A 219 0.33 -17.42 12.20
CA LYS A 219 -1.07 -17.04 11.93
C LYS A 219 -1.18 -16.11 10.73
N ILE A 220 -0.32 -15.09 10.64
CA ILE A 220 -0.29 -14.19 9.49
C ILE A 220 0.05 -14.95 8.21
N GLN A 221 1.06 -15.81 8.24
CA GLN A 221 1.43 -16.64 7.09
C GLN A 221 0.31 -17.57 6.66
N TYR A 222 -0.38 -18.21 7.60
CA TYR A 222 -1.55 -19.05 7.32
C TYR A 222 -2.66 -18.25 6.64
N LEU A 223 -3.03 -17.09 7.20
CA LEU A 223 -4.08 -16.25 6.62
C LEU A 223 -3.70 -15.73 5.24
N ARG A 224 -2.44 -15.30 5.04
CA ARG A 224 -1.93 -14.88 3.75
C ARG A 224 -2.06 -16.00 2.70
N ASN A 225 -1.66 -17.21 3.06
CA ASN A 225 -1.78 -18.38 2.17
C ASN A 225 -3.23 -18.75 1.88
N LEU A 226 -4.13 -18.61 2.86
CA LEU A 226 -5.58 -18.81 2.68
C LEU A 226 -6.15 -17.78 1.71
N ILE A 227 -5.74 -16.51 1.80
CA ILE A 227 -6.14 -15.45 0.88
C ILE A 227 -5.71 -15.81 -0.54
N LEU A 228 -4.43 -16.12 -0.73
CA LEU A 228 -3.88 -16.48 -2.04
C LEU A 228 -4.51 -17.75 -2.63
N LYS A 229 -4.84 -18.74 -1.79
CA LYS A 229 -5.57 -19.95 -2.25
C LYS A 229 -6.95 -19.62 -2.77
N LYS A 230 -7.67 -18.68 -2.14
CA LYS A 230 -9.03 -18.29 -2.54
C LYS A 230 -9.03 -17.26 -3.68
N PHE A 231 -8.06 -16.38 -3.71
CA PHE A 231 -7.95 -15.25 -4.62
C PHE A 231 -6.50 -15.12 -5.13
N PRO A 232 -6.06 -16.02 -6.01
CA PRO A 232 -4.67 -16.05 -6.49
C PRO A 232 -4.24 -14.77 -7.21
N GLU A 233 -5.19 -14.01 -7.72
CA GLU A 233 -4.94 -12.75 -8.44
C GLU A 233 -4.57 -11.58 -7.51
N LEU A 234 -4.65 -11.79 -6.19
CA LEU A 234 -4.18 -10.79 -5.21
C LEU A 234 -2.66 -10.84 -4.97
N ALA A 235 -1.98 -11.81 -5.59
CA ALA A 235 -0.53 -11.95 -5.53
C ALA A 235 0.19 -10.72 -6.11
#